data_ecd4a219b0966f447170b947ecd1bb9b
#
_entry.id   ecd4a219b0966f447170b947ecd1bb9b
#
_cell.length_a   1.000
_cell.length_b   1.000
_cell.length_c   1.000
_cell.angle_alpha   90.00
_cell.angle_beta   90.00
_cell.angle_gamma   90.00
#
_symmetry.space_group_name_H-M   'P 1'
#
loop_
_entity.id
_entity.type
_entity.pdbx_description
1 polymer ?
#
loop_
_entity_poly.entity_id
_entity_poly.type
_entity_poly.pdbx_seq_one_letter_code
_entity_poly.pdbx_strand_id
1 'polypeptide(L)'
;GVGNFDPAIRSIRDYTAMQFKDFVQDKIPVLGICLGMEMFFAKSEEGKEKGLDVLGGEVVLLPNNMKIPHMGWNSLDIKKESKILDGVDNGSWVYFVHSYRVKPLDEQIVVANADYGISVPAVVENGIYFGTQFHPEKSGKVGSLMIRNFLRVCKK
;
A
#
# COMPACT_ATOMS: atom_id res chain seq x y z
N GLY A 1 -3.84 -2.54 7.02
CA GLY A 1 -3.85 -2.47 8.45
C GLY A 1 -3.89 -1.07 9.03
N VAL A 2 -4.25 -1.01 10.28
CA VAL A 2 -4.28 0.23 11.04
C VAL A 2 -3.31 0.13 12.22
N GLY A 3 -2.90 1.28 12.76
CA GLY A 3 -1.99 1.35 13.90
C GLY A 3 -0.71 2.10 13.56
N ASN A 4 0.32 1.89 14.35
CA ASN A 4 1.58 2.60 14.24
C ASN A 4 2.66 1.73 13.60
N PHE A 5 3.57 2.37 12.87
CA PHE A 5 4.62 1.72 12.08
C PHE A 5 5.53 0.83 12.94
N ASP A 6 6.14 1.37 14.00
CA ASP A 6 7.11 0.63 14.80
C ASP A 6 6.54 -0.64 15.47
N PRO A 7 5.39 -0.58 16.17
CA PRO A 7 4.78 -1.78 16.72
C PRO A 7 4.44 -2.82 15.66
N ALA A 8 3.98 -2.39 14.49
CA ALA A 8 3.62 -3.30 13.41
C ALA A 8 4.86 -4.02 12.86
N ILE A 9 5.95 -3.30 12.64
CA ILE A 9 7.21 -3.90 12.17
C ILE A 9 7.75 -4.90 13.21
N ARG A 10 7.72 -4.54 14.50
CA ARG A 10 8.15 -5.45 15.57
C ARG A 10 7.31 -6.73 15.61
N SER A 11 5.98 -6.59 15.46
CA SER A 11 5.08 -7.74 15.45
C SER A 11 5.40 -8.72 14.31
N ILE A 12 5.64 -8.20 13.10
CA ILE A 12 6.02 -9.06 11.96
C ILE A 12 7.34 -9.77 12.22
N ARG A 13 8.33 -9.05 12.73
CA ARG A 13 9.66 -9.58 13.02
C ARG A 13 9.59 -10.70 14.06
N ASP A 14 8.85 -10.47 15.14
CA ASP A 14 8.71 -11.44 16.24
C ASP A 14 7.93 -12.67 15.78
N TYR A 15 6.90 -12.47 14.96
CA TYR A 15 6.06 -13.57 14.50
C TYR A 15 6.80 -14.52 13.55
N THR A 16 7.56 -13.98 12.60
CA THR A 16 8.24 -14.79 11.60
C THR A 16 9.53 -15.43 12.10
N ALA A 17 10.14 -14.88 13.16
CA ALA A 17 11.45 -15.30 13.69
C ALA A 17 12.56 -15.33 12.62
N MET A 18 12.35 -14.68 11.49
CA MET A 18 13.30 -14.58 10.38
C MET A 18 12.99 -13.30 9.60
N GLN A 19 13.83 -12.95 8.64
CA GLN A 19 13.55 -11.82 7.79
C GLN A 19 12.28 -12.10 6.97
N PHE A 20 11.42 -11.10 6.85
CA PHE A 20 10.16 -11.24 6.12
C PHE A 20 10.38 -11.74 4.68
N LYS A 21 11.40 -11.23 4.01
CA LYS A 21 11.79 -11.65 2.67
C LYS A 21 12.04 -13.16 2.58
N ASP A 22 12.79 -13.68 3.56
CA ASP A 22 13.11 -15.11 3.61
C ASP A 22 11.84 -15.95 3.88
N PHE A 23 10.95 -15.40 4.70
CA PHE A 23 9.68 -16.07 4.99
C PHE A 23 8.81 -16.24 3.74
N VAL A 24 8.68 -15.20 2.93
CA VAL A 24 7.84 -15.26 1.71
C VAL A 24 8.57 -15.89 0.53
N GLN A 25 9.90 -15.91 0.54
CA GLN A 25 10.76 -16.53 -0.48
C GLN A 25 10.43 -16.12 -1.92
N ASP A 26 9.90 -14.91 -2.11
CA ASP A 26 9.43 -14.38 -3.40
C ASP A 26 8.40 -15.29 -4.11
N LYS A 27 7.70 -16.13 -3.35
CA LYS A 27 6.72 -17.06 -3.88
C LYS A 27 5.32 -16.82 -3.35
N ILE A 28 5.22 -16.25 -2.16
CA ILE A 28 3.93 -16.01 -1.51
C ILE A 28 3.50 -14.57 -1.82
N PRO A 29 2.44 -14.37 -2.62
CA PRO A 29 1.93 -13.02 -2.87
C PRO A 29 1.51 -12.34 -1.57
N VAL A 30 1.82 -11.06 -1.45
CA VAL A 30 1.53 -10.27 -0.25
C VAL A 30 0.74 -9.02 -0.64
N LEU A 31 -0.37 -8.80 0.05
CA LEU A 31 -1.15 -7.56 -0.07
C LEU A 31 -0.99 -6.74 1.19
N GLY A 32 -0.39 -5.56 1.06
CA GLY A 32 -0.28 -4.58 2.15
C GLY A 32 -1.36 -3.52 2.01
N ILE A 33 -2.19 -3.36 3.04
CA ILE A 33 -3.28 -2.39 3.05
C ILE A 33 -2.92 -1.25 4.01
N CYS A 34 -2.89 -0.02 3.52
CA CYS A 34 -2.61 1.20 4.27
C CYS A 34 -1.27 1.09 5.02
N LEU A 35 -1.26 0.91 6.33
CA LEU A 35 -0.05 0.66 7.11
C LEU A 35 0.73 -0.54 6.56
N GLY A 36 0.04 -1.60 6.13
CA GLY A 36 0.67 -2.77 5.53
C GLY A 36 1.50 -2.45 4.30
N MET A 37 1.01 -1.58 3.43
CA MET A 37 1.79 -1.09 2.29
C MET A 37 2.98 -0.26 2.75
N GLU A 38 2.78 0.64 3.72
CA GLU A 38 3.84 1.50 4.25
C GLU A 38 5.00 0.67 4.81
N MET A 39 4.69 -0.46 5.41
CA MET A 39 5.70 -1.37 5.98
C MET A 39 6.63 -2.00 4.93
N PHE A 40 6.25 -2.02 3.67
CA PHE A 40 7.10 -2.55 2.60
C PHE A 40 8.37 -1.72 2.38
N PHE A 41 8.36 -0.46 2.78
CA PHE A 41 9.43 0.51 2.49
C PHE A 41 10.52 0.47 3.56
N ALA A 42 11.64 1.16 3.29
CA ALA A 42 12.83 1.05 4.13
C ALA A 42 12.68 1.77 5.47
N LYS A 43 11.94 2.88 5.49
CA LYS A 43 11.78 3.71 6.69
C LYS A 43 10.51 4.56 6.63
N SER A 44 10.09 5.06 7.78
CA SER A 44 8.92 5.94 7.90
C SER A 44 9.23 7.10 8.84
N GLU A 45 8.74 8.30 8.48
CA GLU A 45 8.79 9.45 9.39
C GLU A 45 7.93 9.24 10.63
N GLU A 46 6.98 8.29 10.60
CA GLU A 46 6.14 7.97 11.76
C GLU A 46 6.92 7.28 12.87
N GLY A 47 7.98 6.55 12.52
CA GLY A 47 8.70 5.74 13.49
C GLY A 47 10.20 5.74 13.30
N LYS A 48 10.88 4.93 14.10
CA LYS A 48 12.34 4.79 14.13
C LYS A 48 12.81 3.43 13.61
N GLU A 49 11.94 2.44 13.61
CA GLU A 49 12.25 1.10 13.13
C GLU A 49 12.46 1.10 11.61
N LYS A 50 13.35 0.23 11.15
CA LYS A 50 13.47 -0.04 9.72
C LYS A 50 12.22 -0.78 9.26
N GLY A 51 11.72 -0.42 8.07
CA GLY A 51 10.66 -1.16 7.41
C GLY A 51 11.14 -2.52 6.92
N LEU A 52 10.25 -3.25 6.26
CA LEU A 52 10.58 -4.55 5.69
C LEU A 52 11.59 -4.44 4.54
N ASP A 53 11.66 -3.27 3.93
CA ASP A 53 12.59 -2.94 2.83
C ASP A 53 12.53 -3.94 1.67
N VAL A 54 11.34 -4.38 1.36
CA VAL A 54 11.07 -5.20 0.17
C VAL A 54 10.79 -4.33 -1.05
N LEU A 55 10.42 -3.08 -0.82
CA LEU A 55 10.33 -2.03 -1.83
C LEU A 55 11.21 -0.86 -1.38
N GLY A 56 12.06 -0.38 -2.26
CA GLY A 56 12.95 0.74 -1.95
C GLY A 56 12.18 2.05 -1.84
N GLY A 57 12.55 2.87 -0.87
CA GLY A 57 11.94 4.18 -0.66
C GLY A 57 11.57 4.41 0.79
N GLU A 58 10.76 5.45 1.02
CA GLU A 58 10.41 5.87 2.37
C GLU A 58 8.94 6.25 2.46
N VAL A 59 8.48 6.42 3.69
CA VAL A 59 7.13 6.88 4.03
C VAL A 59 7.27 8.24 4.70
N VAL A 60 6.53 9.24 4.21
CA VAL A 60 6.62 10.62 4.69
C VAL A 60 5.23 11.15 5.07
N LEU A 61 5.21 12.10 6.00
CA LEU A 61 3.98 12.76 6.40
C LEU A 61 3.40 13.54 5.21
N LEU A 62 2.07 13.54 5.08
CA LEU A 62 1.41 14.42 4.12
C LEU A 62 1.76 15.88 4.41
N PRO A 63 1.81 16.76 3.38
CA PRO A 63 2.13 18.17 3.60
C PRO A 63 1.15 18.83 4.59
N ASN A 64 1.68 19.68 5.46
CA ASN A 64 0.89 20.32 6.51
C ASN A 64 -0.07 21.42 6.01
N ASN A 65 0.03 21.81 4.73
CA ASN A 65 -0.91 22.72 4.09
C ASN A 65 -2.21 22.02 3.65
N MET A 66 -2.29 20.72 3.85
CA MET A 66 -3.48 19.92 3.58
C MET A 66 -4.07 19.43 4.90
N LYS A 67 -5.36 19.13 4.90
CA LYS A 67 -6.00 18.52 6.06
C LYS A 67 -5.43 17.12 6.29
N ILE A 68 -4.96 16.84 7.49
CA ILE A 68 -4.42 15.55 7.90
C ILE A 68 -5.30 14.99 9.01
N PRO A 69 -5.77 13.74 8.89
CA PRO A 69 -5.52 12.79 7.81
C PRO A 69 -6.31 13.08 6.53
N HIS A 70 -5.84 12.54 5.41
CA HIS A 70 -6.64 12.37 4.20
C HIS A 70 -7.70 11.31 4.51
N MET A 71 -8.94 11.74 4.68
CA MET A 71 -10.03 10.88 5.14
C MET A 71 -11.23 11.06 4.24
N GLY A 72 -11.77 9.94 3.74
CA GLY A 72 -12.95 9.92 2.91
C GLY A 72 -12.72 9.27 1.56
N TRP A 73 -13.72 9.41 0.71
CA TRP A 73 -13.70 8.85 -0.64
C TRP A 73 -12.91 9.74 -1.58
N ASN A 74 -12.09 9.14 -2.41
CA ASN A 74 -11.36 9.83 -3.46
C ASN A 74 -11.20 8.90 -4.65
N SER A 75 -10.98 9.47 -5.84
CA SER A 75 -10.93 8.70 -7.07
C SER A 75 -9.51 8.29 -7.43
N LEU A 76 -9.41 7.15 -8.11
CA LEU A 76 -8.14 6.62 -8.60
C LEU A 76 -7.82 7.14 -9.98
N ASP A 77 -6.57 7.53 -10.17
CA ASP A 77 -5.97 7.80 -11.47
C ASP A 77 -5.06 6.62 -11.80
N ILE A 78 -5.58 5.69 -12.60
CA ILE A 78 -4.88 4.46 -12.96
C ILE A 78 -3.89 4.77 -14.08
N LYS A 79 -2.61 4.50 -13.84
CA LYS A 79 -1.52 4.86 -14.75
C LYS A 79 -1.13 3.72 -15.69
N LYS A 80 -1.33 2.49 -15.26
CA LYS A 80 -0.95 1.31 -16.06
C LYS A 80 -1.68 0.07 -15.57
N GLU A 81 -1.57 -1.00 -16.34
CA GLU A 81 -2.18 -2.27 -16.00
C GLU A 81 -1.60 -2.83 -14.70
N SER A 82 -2.46 -3.46 -13.93
CA SER A 82 -2.14 -4.08 -12.67
C SER A 82 -3.02 -5.30 -12.46
N LYS A 83 -2.46 -6.35 -11.88
CA LYS A 83 -3.21 -7.57 -11.62
C LYS A 83 -4.39 -7.36 -10.69
N ILE A 84 -4.22 -6.50 -9.66
CA ILE A 84 -5.30 -6.24 -8.70
C ILE A 84 -6.31 -5.21 -9.20
N LEU A 85 -5.98 -4.45 -10.24
CA LEU A 85 -6.89 -3.46 -10.84
C LEU A 85 -7.62 -3.99 -12.07
N ASP A 86 -7.51 -5.27 -12.38
CA ASP A 86 -8.22 -5.88 -13.49
C ASP A 86 -9.74 -5.69 -13.34
N GLY A 87 -10.37 -5.09 -14.35
CA GLY A 87 -11.80 -4.77 -14.32
C GLY A 87 -12.17 -3.54 -13.51
N VAL A 88 -11.21 -2.84 -12.93
CA VAL A 88 -11.45 -1.59 -12.20
C VAL A 88 -11.36 -0.42 -13.16
N ASP A 89 -12.44 0.36 -13.24
CA ASP A 89 -12.49 1.53 -14.10
C ASP A 89 -11.65 2.68 -13.56
N ASN A 90 -10.97 3.40 -14.44
CA ASN A 90 -10.27 4.63 -14.07
C ASN A 90 -11.29 5.63 -13.51
N GLY A 91 -10.92 6.32 -12.44
CA GLY A 91 -11.82 7.24 -11.76
C GLY A 91 -12.68 6.57 -10.69
N SER A 92 -12.54 5.27 -10.46
CA SER A 92 -13.25 4.57 -9.39
C SER A 92 -12.96 5.19 -8.03
N TRP A 93 -13.99 5.28 -7.18
CA TRP A 93 -13.88 5.86 -5.85
C TRP A 93 -13.55 4.79 -4.81
N VAL A 94 -12.58 5.11 -3.96
CA VAL A 94 -12.13 4.25 -2.87
C VAL A 94 -11.97 5.06 -1.59
N TYR A 95 -11.95 4.38 -0.45
CA TYR A 95 -11.95 5.03 0.86
C TYR A 95 -10.55 5.13 1.45
N PHE A 96 -10.14 6.35 1.77
CA PHE A 96 -8.84 6.69 2.38
C PHE A 96 -9.00 7.09 3.83
N VAL A 97 -8.05 6.70 4.67
CA VAL A 97 -7.84 7.28 6.00
C VAL A 97 -6.37 7.08 6.36
N HIS A 98 -5.54 8.09 6.08
CA HIS A 98 -4.10 7.99 6.33
C HIS A 98 -3.49 9.38 6.48
N SER A 99 -2.37 9.45 7.19
CA SER A 99 -1.61 10.69 7.40
C SER A 99 -0.26 10.69 6.68
N TYR A 100 0.22 9.52 6.25
CA TYR A 100 1.51 9.33 5.60
C TYR A 100 1.31 8.84 4.18
N ARG A 101 2.29 9.10 3.32
CA ARG A 101 2.31 8.59 1.95
C ARG A 101 3.64 7.94 1.65
N VAL A 102 3.65 6.98 0.74
CA VAL A 102 4.88 6.33 0.30
C VAL A 102 5.58 7.16 -0.77
N LYS A 103 6.91 7.15 -0.75
CA LYS A 103 7.77 7.74 -1.79
C LYS A 103 8.71 6.65 -2.31
N PRO A 104 8.26 5.84 -3.28
CA PRO A 104 9.11 4.81 -3.86
C PRO A 104 10.34 5.40 -4.54
N LEU A 105 11.47 4.71 -4.44
CA LEU A 105 12.66 5.04 -5.23
C LEU A 105 12.42 4.78 -6.72
N ASP A 106 11.72 3.69 -7.03
CA ASP A 106 11.30 3.34 -8.39
C ASP A 106 9.83 3.69 -8.56
N GLU A 107 9.54 4.77 -9.26
CA GLU A 107 8.17 5.20 -9.51
C GLU A 107 7.41 4.27 -10.43
N GLN A 108 8.08 3.37 -11.14
CA GLN A 108 7.43 2.40 -12.02
C GLN A 108 6.56 1.41 -11.26
N ILE A 109 6.77 1.23 -9.96
CA ILE A 109 5.93 0.35 -9.14
C ILE A 109 4.57 0.98 -8.82
N VAL A 110 4.41 2.29 -8.99
CA VAL A 110 3.14 2.97 -8.75
C VAL A 110 2.23 2.77 -9.95
N VAL A 111 1.14 2.06 -9.76
CA VAL A 111 0.18 1.72 -10.83
C VAL A 111 -1.05 2.61 -10.81
N ALA A 112 -1.35 3.24 -9.68
CA ALA A 112 -2.43 4.22 -9.57
C ALA A 112 -2.10 5.26 -8.51
N ASN A 113 -2.55 6.49 -8.76
CA ASN A 113 -2.42 7.61 -7.84
C ASN A 113 -3.80 8.13 -7.44
N ALA A 114 -3.84 8.92 -6.38
CA ALA A 114 -4.99 9.75 -6.03
C ALA A 114 -4.49 11.19 -5.87
N ASP A 115 -5.31 12.16 -6.24
CA ASP A 115 -4.98 13.58 -6.08
C ASP A 115 -5.53 14.07 -4.74
N TYR A 116 -4.62 14.52 -3.88
CA TYR A 116 -4.97 15.17 -2.61
C TYR A 116 -4.14 16.45 -2.45
N GLY A 117 -4.22 17.35 -3.43
CA GLY A 117 -3.35 18.53 -3.52
C GLY A 117 -1.93 18.19 -3.95
N ILE A 118 -1.53 16.96 -3.76
CA ILE A 118 -0.32 16.34 -4.29
C ILE A 118 -0.71 14.97 -4.84
N SER A 119 0.15 14.38 -5.65
CA SER A 119 -0.06 13.02 -6.13
C SER A 119 0.30 12.04 -5.01
N VAL A 120 -0.68 11.25 -4.59
CA VAL A 120 -0.50 10.22 -3.55
C VAL A 120 -0.48 8.86 -4.22
N PRO A 121 0.59 8.08 -4.11
CA PRO A 121 0.59 6.71 -4.60
C PRO A 121 -0.51 5.90 -3.90
N ALA A 122 -1.49 5.46 -4.67
CA ALA A 122 -2.66 4.76 -4.13
C ALA A 122 -2.54 3.25 -4.26
N VAL A 123 -1.91 2.76 -5.34
CA VAL A 123 -1.67 1.34 -5.56
C VAL A 123 -0.24 1.15 -6.06
N VAL A 124 0.47 0.22 -5.44
CA VAL A 124 1.81 -0.20 -5.88
C VAL A 124 1.79 -1.69 -6.20
N GLU A 125 2.58 -2.09 -7.18
CA GLU A 125 2.72 -3.49 -7.57
C GLU A 125 4.16 -3.73 -8.01
N ASN A 126 4.80 -4.72 -7.40
CA ASN A 126 6.15 -5.14 -7.79
C ASN A 126 6.32 -6.63 -7.47
N GLY A 127 6.31 -7.47 -8.50
CA GLY A 127 6.44 -8.91 -8.34
C GLY A 127 5.28 -9.48 -7.51
N ILE A 128 5.61 -10.06 -6.37
CA ILE A 128 4.63 -10.64 -5.43
C ILE A 128 4.04 -9.61 -4.48
N TYR A 129 4.57 -8.38 -4.44
CA TYR A 129 4.15 -7.35 -3.50
C TYR A 129 3.12 -6.43 -4.14
N PHE A 130 1.96 -6.36 -3.50
CA PHE A 130 0.84 -5.51 -3.88
C PHE A 130 0.49 -4.63 -2.69
N GLY A 131 0.27 -3.35 -2.91
CA GLY A 131 -0.08 -2.43 -1.83
C GLY A 131 -1.17 -1.46 -2.22
N THR A 132 -2.01 -1.10 -1.26
CA THR A 132 -3.00 -0.04 -1.41
C THR A 132 -2.86 0.94 -0.25
N GLN A 133 -2.96 2.25 -0.54
CA GLN A 133 -3.02 3.27 0.50
C GLN A 133 -4.42 3.35 1.09
N PHE A 134 -5.42 3.15 0.27
CA PHE A 134 -6.82 3.09 0.70
C PHE A 134 -7.13 1.71 1.28
N HIS A 135 -8.33 1.60 1.83
CA HIS A 135 -8.85 0.36 2.42
C HIS A 135 -9.82 -0.30 1.44
N PRO A 136 -9.41 -1.32 0.68
CA PRO A 136 -10.32 -2.00 -0.24
C PRO A 136 -11.48 -2.65 0.49
N GLU A 137 -11.27 -3.12 1.73
CA GLU A 137 -12.35 -3.70 2.54
C GLU A 137 -13.45 -2.68 2.90
N LYS A 138 -13.15 -1.37 2.77
CA LYS A 138 -14.09 -0.27 3.02
C LYS A 138 -14.50 0.45 1.74
N SER A 139 -14.13 -0.07 0.59
CA SER A 139 -14.30 0.60 -0.70
C SER A 139 -15.40 -0.03 -1.57
N GLY A 140 -16.39 -0.66 -0.97
CA GLY A 140 -17.56 -1.19 -1.65
C GLY A 140 -17.23 -2.26 -2.69
N LYS A 141 -17.97 -2.25 -3.79
CA LYS A 141 -17.83 -3.25 -4.87
C LYS A 141 -16.46 -3.20 -5.54
N VAL A 142 -15.92 -2.01 -5.75
CA VAL A 142 -14.59 -1.82 -6.35
C VAL A 142 -13.52 -2.46 -5.47
N GLY A 143 -13.57 -2.19 -4.17
CA GLY A 143 -12.65 -2.79 -3.22
C GLY A 143 -12.75 -4.30 -3.16
N SER A 144 -13.97 -4.83 -3.19
CA SER A 144 -14.21 -6.28 -3.23
C SER A 144 -13.64 -6.92 -4.49
N LEU A 145 -13.75 -6.25 -5.63
CA LEU A 145 -13.16 -6.72 -6.88
C LEU A 145 -11.64 -6.80 -6.77
N MET A 146 -11.00 -5.79 -6.19
CA MET A 146 -9.55 -5.79 -5.98
C MET A 146 -9.10 -6.95 -5.10
N ILE A 147 -9.81 -7.22 -4.02
CA ILE A 147 -9.51 -8.33 -3.13
C ILE A 147 -9.65 -9.67 -3.88
N ARG A 148 -10.72 -9.83 -4.66
CA ARG A 148 -10.89 -11.04 -5.49
C ARG A 148 -9.77 -11.19 -6.51
N ASN A 149 -9.35 -10.10 -7.12
CA ASN A 149 -8.22 -10.11 -8.05
C ASN A 149 -6.94 -10.58 -7.37
N PHE A 150 -6.68 -10.11 -6.16
CA PHE A 150 -5.52 -10.56 -5.39
C PHE A 150 -5.61 -12.04 -5.05
N LEU A 151 -6.78 -12.52 -4.61
CA LEU A 151 -6.98 -13.95 -4.33
C LEU A 151 -6.74 -14.80 -5.57
N ARG A 152 -7.08 -14.29 -6.75
CA ARG A 152 -6.82 -14.95 -8.03
C ARG A 152 -5.32 -15.06 -8.30
N VAL A 153 -4.54 -14.03 -7.94
CA VAL A 153 -3.07 -14.08 -8.03
C VAL A 153 -2.52 -15.19 -7.12
N CYS A 154 -3.08 -15.33 -5.93
CA CYS A 154 -2.65 -16.35 -4.96
C CYS A 154 -2.87 -17.80 -5.42
N LYS A 155 -3.80 -18.03 -6.34
CA LYS A 155 -4.15 -19.37 -6.83
C LYS A 155 -3.25 -19.92 -7.93
N LYS A 156 -2.30 -19.15 -8.38
CA LYS A 156 -1.40 -19.57 -9.48
C LYS A 156 -0.16 -20.26 -8.98
#